data_93103b1e15a6ca1f7d2ee1f9400d044e
#
_entry.id   93103b1e15a6ca1f7d2ee1f9400d044e
#
_cell.length_a   1.000
_cell.length_b   1.000
_cell.length_c   1.000
_cell.angle_alpha   90.00
_cell.angle_beta   90.00
_cell.angle_gamma   90.00
#
_symmetry.space_group_name_H-M   'P 1'
#
loop_
_entity.id
_entity.type
_entity.pdbx_description
1 polymer ?
#
loop_
_entity_poly.entity_id
_entity_poly.type
_entity_poly.pdbx_seq_one_letter_code
_entity_poly.pdbx_strand_id
1 'polypeptide(L)'
;MAGQDAVKTAARTLDLLEAFAKARGPLSLTEIAQRINTPISSCHSLVRTLQARGYVYVLDNRKRVYPTKRLLAVANAIARHDPLLEKLAPILEELRRDTGETVLLGKRQDDHVTYLEVIEGTHIVRYTSSPGDTKPLHSSTIGKATLGLMAPAERAALVARIALPRVTPNTVTDRDALLDEIDRSAARGWYETRGENIADVMAISVSFRILDEGLGVALAGPISRMTENFDAYLARLKQAQAAFEALNASFEGR
;
A
#
# COMPACT_ATOMS: atom_id res chain seq x y z
N MET A 1 8.70 -4.47 12.84
CA MET A 1 9.48 -5.71 13.07
C MET A 1 8.79 -6.82 12.27
N ALA A 2 9.41 -7.31 11.20
CA ALA A 2 8.92 -8.51 10.50
C ALA A 2 8.90 -9.65 11.51
N GLY A 3 7.72 -10.27 11.69
CA GLY A 3 7.45 -11.23 12.73
C GLY A 3 8.41 -12.43 12.74
N GLN A 4 8.62 -13.01 13.90
CA GLN A 4 9.45 -14.18 14.18
C GLN A 4 9.07 -15.45 13.38
N ASP A 5 8.01 -15.43 12.59
CA ASP A 5 7.47 -16.55 11.81
C ASP A 5 7.74 -16.50 10.29
N ALA A 6 8.51 -15.54 9.80
CA ALA A 6 8.80 -15.46 8.36
C ALA A 6 9.66 -16.64 7.91
N VAL A 7 9.15 -17.44 6.95
CA VAL A 7 9.90 -18.52 6.31
C VAL A 7 11.07 -17.90 5.53
N LYS A 8 12.29 -18.03 6.08
CA LYS A 8 13.52 -17.39 5.55
C LYS A 8 13.73 -17.60 4.05
N THR A 9 13.39 -18.78 3.53
CA THR A 9 13.55 -19.09 2.10
C THR A 9 12.55 -18.32 1.25
N ALA A 10 11.31 -18.15 1.70
CA ALA A 10 10.30 -17.37 0.99
C ALA A 10 10.68 -15.88 0.95
N ALA A 11 11.07 -15.31 2.10
CA ALA A 11 11.55 -13.93 2.17
C ALA A 11 12.72 -13.68 1.21
N ARG A 12 13.76 -14.54 1.27
CA ARG A 12 14.92 -14.43 0.37
C ARG A 12 14.58 -14.54 -1.12
N THR A 13 13.55 -15.30 -1.46
CA THR A 13 13.09 -15.39 -2.86
C THR A 13 12.49 -14.06 -3.32
N LEU A 14 11.69 -13.40 -2.49
CA LEU A 14 11.14 -12.08 -2.76
C LEU A 14 12.26 -11.02 -2.84
N ASP A 15 13.16 -11.00 -1.84
CA ASP A 15 14.34 -10.10 -1.82
C ASP A 15 15.17 -10.22 -3.10
N LEU A 16 15.32 -11.45 -3.64
CA LEU A 16 16.07 -11.70 -4.87
C LEU A 16 15.36 -11.06 -6.08
N LEU A 17 14.03 -11.17 -6.18
CA LEU A 17 13.27 -10.54 -7.27
C LEU A 17 13.35 -9.02 -7.19
N GLU A 18 13.23 -8.45 -5.99
CA GLU A 18 13.39 -7.02 -5.73
C GLU A 18 14.81 -6.52 -6.03
N ALA A 19 15.84 -7.35 -5.76
CA ALA A 19 17.21 -7.01 -6.08
C ALA A 19 17.43 -6.81 -7.60
N PHE A 20 16.75 -7.62 -8.45
CA PHE A 20 16.76 -7.42 -9.90
C PHE A 20 16.03 -6.14 -10.32
N ALA A 21 14.89 -5.83 -9.71
CA ALA A 21 14.14 -4.62 -9.98
C ALA A 21 14.98 -3.36 -9.68
N LYS A 22 15.70 -3.37 -8.55
CA LYS A 22 16.59 -2.27 -8.14
C LYS A 22 17.86 -2.18 -9.03
N ALA A 23 18.43 -3.33 -9.43
CA ALA A 23 19.64 -3.36 -10.25
C ALA A 23 19.42 -2.97 -11.71
N ARG A 24 18.19 -3.15 -12.21
CA ARG A 24 17.81 -2.89 -13.62
C ARG A 24 18.72 -3.60 -14.64
N GLY A 25 19.34 -4.74 -14.26
CA GLY A 25 20.26 -5.46 -15.11
C GLY A 25 20.63 -6.84 -14.55
N PRO A 26 21.36 -7.66 -15.36
CA PRO A 26 21.80 -8.99 -14.94
C PRO A 26 22.79 -8.93 -13.77
N LEU A 27 22.65 -9.84 -12.80
CA LEU A 27 23.48 -9.96 -11.61
C LEU A 27 24.26 -11.29 -11.59
N SER A 28 25.47 -11.29 -11.08
CA SER A 28 26.20 -12.51 -10.72
C SER A 28 25.68 -13.09 -9.39
N LEU A 29 25.98 -14.37 -9.12
CA LEU A 29 25.61 -14.99 -7.84
C LEU A 29 26.16 -14.24 -6.62
N THR A 30 27.38 -13.70 -6.73
CA THR A 30 28.01 -12.92 -5.66
C THR A 30 27.26 -11.61 -5.41
N GLU A 31 26.92 -10.88 -6.49
CA GLU A 31 26.14 -9.63 -6.38
C GLU A 31 24.75 -9.87 -5.79
N ILE A 32 24.08 -10.97 -6.17
CA ILE A 32 22.77 -11.34 -5.59
C ILE A 32 22.95 -11.65 -4.10
N ALA A 33 23.88 -12.53 -3.75
CA ALA A 33 24.13 -12.95 -2.37
C ALA A 33 24.41 -11.76 -1.43
N GLN A 34 25.19 -10.78 -1.89
CA GLN A 34 25.46 -9.55 -1.16
C GLN A 34 24.19 -8.70 -0.97
N ARG A 35 23.41 -8.50 -2.03
CA ARG A 35 22.21 -7.66 -1.99
C ARG A 35 21.11 -8.20 -1.07
N ILE A 36 20.96 -9.54 -1.02
CA ILE A 36 19.96 -10.21 -0.18
C ILE A 36 20.52 -10.70 1.16
N ASN A 37 21.75 -10.28 1.51
CA ASN A 37 22.47 -10.66 2.73
C ASN A 37 22.37 -12.16 3.04
N THR A 38 22.82 -13.00 2.08
CA THR A 38 22.67 -14.46 2.15
C THR A 38 23.98 -15.14 1.73
N PRO A 39 24.35 -16.27 2.38
CA PRO A 39 25.51 -17.05 1.94
C PRO A 39 25.40 -17.47 0.46
N ILE A 40 26.53 -17.46 -0.26
CA ILE A 40 26.58 -17.79 -1.70
C ILE A 40 25.99 -19.18 -1.99
N SER A 41 26.20 -20.15 -1.11
CA SER A 41 25.64 -21.51 -1.24
C SER A 41 24.10 -21.51 -1.21
N SER A 42 23.51 -20.76 -0.31
CA SER A 42 22.04 -20.59 -0.23
C SER A 42 21.49 -19.83 -1.45
N CYS A 43 22.19 -18.77 -1.88
CA CYS A 43 21.86 -18.02 -3.09
C CYS A 43 21.90 -18.92 -4.33
N HIS A 44 22.94 -19.76 -4.47
CA HIS A 44 23.05 -20.73 -5.56
C HIS A 44 21.86 -21.67 -5.60
N SER A 45 21.43 -22.21 -4.45
CA SER A 45 20.26 -23.10 -4.36
C SER A 45 18.96 -22.41 -4.76
N LEU A 46 18.76 -21.13 -4.35
CA LEU A 46 17.61 -20.32 -4.77
C LEU A 46 17.60 -20.10 -6.28
N VAL A 47 18.71 -19.62 -6.84
CA VAL A 47 18.83 -19.36 -8.28
C VAL A 47 18.61 -20.65 -9.08
N ARG A 48 19.18 -21.78 -8.67
CA ARG A 48 18.96 -23.07 -9.32
C ARG A 48 17.50 -23.49 -9.31
N THR A 49 16.79 -23.27 -8.21
CA THR A 49 15.36 -23.57 -8.10
C THR A 49 14.55 -22.68 -9.05
N LEU A 50 14.82 -21.37 -9.06
CA LEU A 50 14.13 -20.42 -9.95
C LEU A 50 14.42 -20.70 -11.42
N GLN A 51 15.65 -21.11 -11.76
CA GLN A 51 16.03 -21.51 -13.11
C GLN A 51 15.29 -22.79 -13.54
N ALA A 52 15.25 -23.82 -12.70
CA ALA A 52 14.53 -25.06 -12.98
C ALA A 52 13.02 -24.82 -13.20
N ARG A 53 12.45 -23.80 -12.56
CA ARG A 53 11.05 -23.39 -12.70
C ARG A 53 10.82 -22.36 -13.83
N GLY A 54 11.88 -21.94 -14.55
CA GLY A 54 11.80 -20.99 -15.65
C GLY A 54 11.59 -19.53 -15.27
N TYR A 55 11.82 -19.14 -14.01
CA TYR A 55 11.72 -17.75 -13.55
C TYR A 55 12.95 -16.91 -13.83
N VAL A 56 14.11 -17.55 -13.92
CA VAL A 56 15.38 -16.88 -14.26
C VAL A 56 16.11 -17.71 -15.32
N TYR A 57 17.01 -17.07 -16.05
CA TYR A 57 17.93 -17.71 -16.98
C TYR A 57 19.35 -17.17 -16.74
N VAL A 58 20.35 -17.93 -17.20
CA VAL A 58 21.76 -17.55 -17.10
C VAL A 58 22.20 -17.01 -18.46
N LEU A 59 22.74 -15.81 -18.44
CA LEU A 59 23.41 -15.20 -19.58
C LEU A 59 24.84 -15.75 -19.68
N ASP A 60 25.21 -16.16 -20.85
CA ASP A 60 26.49 -16.75 -21.31
C ASP A 60 27.73 -16.64 -20.38
N ASN A 61 28.91 -16.81 -20.87
CA ASN A 61 30.29 -16.92 -20.28
C ASN A 61 30.55 -16.19 -18.94
N ARG A 62 29.74 -15.21 -18.55
CA ARG A 62 29.89 -14.48 -17.27
C ARG A 62 28.99 -15.01 -16.14
N LYS A 63 28.21 -16.07 -16.37
CA LYS A 63 27.31 -16.68 -15.39
C LYS A 63 26.40 -15.66 -14.68
N ARG A 64 25.96 -14.63 -15.41
CA ARG A 64 25.02 -13.64 -14.89
C ARG A 64 23.60 -14.16 -15.04
N VAL A 65 22.79 -13.91 -14.03
CA VAL A 65 21.39 -14.34 -13.93
C VAL A 65 20.47 -13.16 -14.23
N TYR A 66 19.36 -13.42 -14.92
CA TYR A 66 18.31 -12.42 -15.13
C TYR A 66 16.92 -13.08 -15.11
N PRO A 67 15.87 -12.38 -14.64
CA PRO A 67 14.49 -12.89 -14.65
C PRO A 67 13.96 -13.07 -16.07
N THR A 68 13.15 -14.11 -16.26
CA THR A 68 12.34 -14.28 -17.48
C THR A 68 11.04 -13.49 -17.39
N LYS A 69 10.31 -13.35 -18.50
CA LYS A 69 8.96 -12.77 -18.53
C LYS A 69 7.90 -13.64 -17.84
N ARG A 70 8.24 -14.83 -17.35
CA ARG A 70 7.32 -15.71 -16.63
C ARG A 70 6.75 -15.04 -15.38
N LEU A 71 7.59 -14.29 -14.63
CA LEU A 71 7.13 -13.54 -13.46
C LEU A 71 6.02 -12.56 -13.81
N LEU A 72 6.20 -11.77 -14.88
CA LEU A 72 5.19 -10.84 -15.38
C LEU A 72 3.91 -11.57 -15.81
N ALA A 73 4.03 -12.69 -16.51
CA ALA A 73 2.88 -13.48 -16.95
C ALA A 73 2.04 -14.00 -15.75
N VAL A 74 2.71 -14.49 -14.69
CA VAL A 74 2.03 -14.94 -13.47
C VAL A 74 1.37 -13.77 -12.76
N ALA A 75 2.09 -12.65 -12.57
CA ALA A 75 1.54 -11.46 -11.93
C ALA A 75 0.32 -10.92 -12.68
N ASN A 76 0.38 -10.82 -14.00
CA ASN A 76 -0.74 -10.38 -14.83
C ASN A 76 -1.95 -11.35 -14.78
N ALA A 77 -1.69 -12.66 -14.67
CA ALA A 77 -2.77 -13.64 -14.52
C ALA A 77 -3.48 -13.49 -13.19
N ILE A 78 -2.75 -13.26 -12.09
CA ILE A 78 -3.31 -13.02 -10.76
C ILE A 78 -4.10 -11.69 -10.76
N ALA A 79 -3.48 -10.60 -11.23
CA ALA A 79 -4.09 -9.26 -11.20
C ALA A 79 -5.39 -9.17 -12.00
N ARG A 80 -5.50 -9.90 -13.12
CA ARG A 80 -6.74 -9.94 -13.95
C ARG A 80 -7.93 -10.63 -13.27
N HIS A 81 -7.73 -11.36 -12.22
CA HIS A 81 -8.77 -12.15 -11.55
C HIS A 81 -8.95 -11.74 -10.08
N ASP A 82 -8.55 -10.51 -9.73
CA ASP A 82 -8.85 -9.95 -8.41
C ASP A 82 -10.32 -9.49 -8.40
N PRO A 83 -11.23 -10.22 -7.74
CA PRO A 83 -12.67 -9.94 -7.82
C PRO A 83 -13.06 -8.65 -7.08
N LEU A 84 -12.22 -8.19 -6.15
CA LEU A 84 -12.43 -6.94 -5.43
C LEU A 84 -11.99 -5.76 -6.29
N LEU A 85 -10.74 -5.77 -6.75
CA LEU A 85 -10.18 -4.66 -7.53
C LEU A 85 -10.88 -4.49 -8.87
N GLU A 86 -11.31 -5.57 -9.54
CA GLU A 86 -12.08 -5.50 -10.79
C GLU A 86 -13.33 -4.61 -10.65
N LYS A 87 -14.06 -4.73 -9.53
CA LYS A 87 -15.26 -3.93 -9.29
C LYS A 87 -14.96 -2.52 -8.79
N LEU A 88 -13.88 -2.33 -8.04
CA LEU A 88 -13.52 -1.04 -7.47
C LEU A 88 -12.78 -0.14 -8.46
N ALA A 89 -12.02 -0.71 -9.39
CA ALA A 89 -11.16 0.02 -10.32
C ALA A 89 -11.90 1.14 -11.12
N PRO A 90 -13.12 0.95 -11.65
CA PRO A 90 -13.82 2.02 -12.35
C PRO A 90 -14.07 3.25 -11.49
N ILE A 91 -14.44 3.06 -10.20
CA ILE A 91 -14.73 4.15 -9.25
C ILE A 91 -13.42 4.87 -8.87
N LEU A 92 -12.35 4.10 -8.64
CA LEU A 92 -11.03 4.67 -8.32
C LEU A 92 -10.49 5.50 -9.49
N GLU A 93 -10.66 5.02 -10.71
CA GLU A 93 -10.20 5.71 -11.92
C GLU A 93 -11.05 6.96 -12.23
N GLU A 94 -12.35 6.93 -11.97
CA GLU A 94 -13.22 8.10 -12.04
C GLU A 94 -12.76 9.16 -11.03
N LEU A 95 -12.50 8.77 -9.78
CA LEU A 95 -12.02 9.67 -8.74
C LEU A 95 -10.69 10.33 -9.14
N ARG A 96 -9.74 9.56 -9.70
CA ARG A 96 -8.48 10.10 -10.24
C ARG A 96 -8.71 11.06 -11.39
N ARG A 97 -9.57 10.72 -12.34
CA ARG A 97 -9.87 11.57 -13.50
C ARG A 97 -10.47 12.92 -13.07
N ASP A 98 -11.36 12.90 -12.10
CA ASP A 98 -12.09 14.09 -11.65
C ASP A 98 -11.25 15.02 -10.77
N THR A 99 -10.24 14.47 -10.08
CA THR A 99 -9.39 15.24 -9.16
C THR A 99 -7.99 15.51 -9.70
N GLY A 100 -7.51 14.67 -10.60
CA GLY A 100 -6.12 14.72 -11.08
C GLY A 100 -5.09 14.27 -10.04
N GLU A 101 -5.50 13.97 -8.81
CA GLU A 101 -4.62 13.55 -7.72
C GLU A 101 -4.41 12.03 -7.69
N THR A 102 -3.39 11.60 -6.95
CA THR A 102 -3.14 10.18 -6.71
C THR A 102 -4.21 9.59 -5.81
N VAL A 103 -4.84 8.51 -6.28
CA VAL A 103 -5.84 7.74 -5.56
C VAL A 103 -5.19 6.51 -4.96
N LEU A 104 -5.45 6.26 -3.70
CA LEU A 104 -4.92 5.14 -2.93
C LEU A 104 -6.08 4.33 -2.36
N LEU A 105 -6.08 3.03 -2.59
CA LEU A 105 -6.93 2.07 -1.88
C LEU A 105 -6.05 1.27 -0.93
N GLY A 106 -6.42 1.17 0.32
CA GLY A 106 -5.63 0.44 1.30
C GLY A 106 -6.48 -0.28 2.34
N LYS A 107 -5.84 -1.27 2.95
CA LYS A 107 -6.40 -2.10 4.01
C LYS A 107 -5.45 -2.13 5.20
N ARG A 108 -6.00 -2.15 6.41
CA ARG A 108 -5.19 -2.41 7.60
C ARG A 108 -4.75 -3.88 7.65
N GLN A 109 -3.48 -4.09 7.85
CA GLN A 109 -2.89 -5.39 8.18
C GLN A 109 -2.11 -5.24 9.48
N ASP A 110 -2.59 -5.84 10.55
CA ASP A 110 -2.02 -5.75 11.90
C ASP A 110 -1.81 -4.29 12.37
N ASP A 111 -0.55 -3.81 12.35
CA ASP A 111 -0.11 -2.51 12.85
C ASP A 111 0.21 -1.49 11.72
N HIS A 112 -0.08 -1.83 10.48
CA HIS A 112 0.19 -0.97 9.32
C HIS A 112 -0.96 -0.99 8.30
N VAL A 113 -0.91 -0.07 7.35
CA VAL A 113 -1.73 -0.08 6.13
C VAL A 113 -0.91 -0.68 5.01
N THR A 114 -1.52 -1.56 4.21
CA THR A 114 -0.98 -1.99 2.91
C THR A 114 -1.82 -1.36 1.81
N TYR A 115 -1.18 -0.72 0.84
CA TYR A 115 -1.85 -0.21 -0.35
C TYR A 115 -2.16 -1.38 -1.29
N LEU A 116 -3.45 -1.60 -1.54
CA LEU A 116 -3.94 -2.63 -2.47
C LEU A 116 -3.89 -2.14 -3.91
N GLU A 117 -4.20 -0.85 -4.12
CA GLU A 117 -4.17 -0.20 -5.42
C GLU A 117 -3.65 1.23 -5.28
N VAL A 118 -2.90 1.68 -6.28
CA VAL A 118 -2.38 3.04 -6.42
C VAL A 118 -2.56 3.49 -7.86
N ILE A 119 -3.41 4.50 -8.05
CA ILE A 119 -3.61 5.11 -9.35
C ILE A 119 -2.97 6.50 -9.31
N GLU A 120 -1.82 6.63 -9.95
CA GLU A 120 -1.07 7.89 -9.94
C GLU A 120 -1.88 9.03 -10.57
N GLY A 121 -1.78 10.20 -9.93
CA GLY A 121 -2.37 11.44 -10.44
C GLY A 121 -1.77 11.87 -11.77
N THR A 122 -2.48 12.75 -12.46
CA THR A 122 -2.08 13.25 -13.80
C THR A 122 -1.14 14.45 -13.74
N HIS A 123 -1.00 15.09 -12.58
CA HIS A 123 -0.13 16.25 -12.41
C HIS A 123 1.37 15.87 -12.48
N ILE A 124 2.20 16.77 -12.99
CA ILE A 124 3.66 16.59 -13.03
C ILE A 124 4.21 16.42 -11.60
N VAL A 125 3.82 17.32 -10.67
CA VAL A 125 4.13 17.19 -9.25
C VAL A 125 2.95 16.49 -8.58
N ARG A 126 3.15 15.25 -8.18
CA ARG A 126 2.13 14.39 -7.57
C ARG A 126 2.72 13.51 -6.46
N TYR A 127 1.87 13.00 -5.61
CA TYR A 127 2.25 11.91 -4.73
C TYR A 127 2.44 10.62 -5.53
N THR A 128 3.51 9.87 -5.25
CA THR A 128 3.80 8.57 -5.87
C THR A 128 3.96 7.49 -4.81
N SER A 129 3.43 6.31 -5.07
CA SER A 129 3.57 5.10 -4.26
C SER A 129 3.32 3.89 -5.15
N SER A 130 3.40 2.69 -4.59
CA SER A 130 3.16 1.44 -5.33
C SER A 130 2.22 0.52 -4.58
N PRO A 131 1.42 -0.31 -5.26
CA PRO A 131 0.72 -1.40 -4.61
C PRO A 131 1.70 -2.27 -3.82
N GLY A 132 1.30 -2.67 -2.60
CA GLY A 132 2.15 -3.39 -1.65
C GLY A 132 2.96 -2.49 -0.71
N ASP A 133 3.06 -1.18 -0.96
CA ASP A 133 3.70 -0.25 0.00
C ASP A 133 2.93 -0.25 1.32
N THR A 134 3.69 -0.19 2.42
CA THR A 134 3.11 -0.13 3.77
C THR A 134 3.32 1.24 4.41
N LYS A 135 2.37 1.66 5.22
CA LYS A 135 2.43 2.91 5.99
C LYS A 135 2.01 2.68 7.45
N PRO A 136 2.60 3.40 8.41
CA PRO A 136 2.14 3.34 9.81
C PRO A 136 0.68 3.79 9.92
N LEU A 137 -0.09 3.15 10.81
CA LEU A 137 -1.51 3.47 11.01
C LEU A 137 -1.73 4.92 11.46
N HIS A 138 -0.88 5.44 12.34
CA HIS A 138 -1.05 6.74 12.98
C HIS A 138 -0.74 7.93 12.07
N SER A 139 0.17 7.79 11.10
CA SER A 139 0.60 8.85 10.20
C SER A 139 0.05 8.75 8.77
N SER A 140 -0.74 7.71 8.49
CA SER A 140 -1.44 7.50 7.23
C SER A 140 -2.91 7.84 7.37
N THR A 141 -3.47 8.63 6.43
CA THR A 141 -4.90 8.95 6.46
C THR A 141 -5.78 7.71 6.34
N ILE A 142 -5.41 6.72 5.50
CA ILE A 142 -6.11 5.43 5.41
C ILE A 142 -5.97 4.65 6.72
N GLY A 143 -4.83 4.75 7.40
CA GLY A 143 -4.64 4.15 8.72
C GLY A 143 -5.61 4.70 9.74
N LYS A 144 -5.72 6.02 9.85
CA LYS A 144 -6.71 6.69 10.71
C LYS A 144 -8.14 6.32 10.32
N ALA A 145 -8.45 6.25 9.02
CA ALA A 145 -9.78 5.89 8.51
C ALA A 145 -10.16 4.43 8.86
N THR A 146 -9.23 3.50 8.73
CA THR A 146 -9.49 2.09 9.10
C THR A 146 -9.54 1.88 10.62
N LEU A 147 -8.78 2.65 11.40
CA LEU A 147 -8.93 2.68 12.86
C LEU A 147 -10.31 3.21 13.28
N GLY A 148 -10.86 4.18 12.55
CA GLY A 148 -12.19 4.71 12.79
C GLY A 148 -13.34 3.71 12.57
N LEU A 149 -13.12 2.66 11.77
CA LEU A 149 -14.10 1.57 11.58
C LEU A 149 -14.13 0.57 12.74
N MET A 150 -13.14 0.61 13.63
CA MET A 150 -13.06 -0.30 14.77
C MET A 150 -13.95 0.16 15.93
N ALA A 151 -14.40 -0.79 16.73
CA ALA A 151 -15.02 -0.46 18.02
C ALA A 151 -14.04 0.33 18.89
N PRO A 152 -14.50 1.33 19.67
CA PRO A 152 -13.61 2.22 20.44
C PRO A 152 -12.63 1.47 21.36
N ALA A 153 -13.10 0.42 22.05
CA ALA A 153 -12.25 -0.36 22.95
C ALA A 153 -11.15 -1.15 22.20
N GLU A 154 -11.46 -1.74 21.06
CA GLU A 154 -10.50 -2.46 20.22
C GLU A 154 -9.47 -1.51 19.61
N ARG A 155 -9.92 -0.34 19.15
CA ARG A 155 -9.07 0.72 18.62
C ARG A 155 -8.08 1.21 19.67
N ALA A 156 -8.57 1.52 20.89
CA ALA A 156 -7.72 1.95 21.99
C ALA A 156 -6.68 0.88 22.36
N ALA A 157 -7.08 -0.40 22.45
CA ALA A 157 -6.17 -1.50 22.71
C ALA A 157 -5.09 -1.66 21.61
N LEU A 158 -5.45 -1.45 20.34
CA LEU A 158 -4.48 -1.49 19.24
C LEU A 158 -3.51 -0.31 19.33
N VAL A 159 -4.01 0.93 19.51
CA VAL A 159 -3.19 2.14 19.63
C VAL A 159 -2.23 2.06 20.83
N ALA A 160 -2.65 1.44 21.93
CA ALA A 160 -1.79 1.25 23.11
C ALA A 160 -0.55 0.37 22.82
N ARG A 161 -0.66 -0.62 21.95
CA ARG A 161 0.42 -1.60 21.67
C ARG A 161 1.30 -1.26 20.47
N ILE A 162 0.82 -0.43 19.53
CA ILE A 162 1.62 -0.08 18.34
C ILE A 162 2.63 1.02 18.66
N ALA A 163 3.74 1.02 17.91
CA ALA A 163 4.69 2.13 17.93
C ALA A 163 4.14 3.32 17.15
N LEU A 164 4.37 4.52 17.66
CA LEU A 164 4.03 5.79 16.99
C LEU A 164 5.30 6.58 16.66
N PRO A 165 6.16 6.09 15.72
CA PRO A 165 7.40 6.77 15.39
C PRO A 165 7.12 8.14 14.77
N ARG A 166 7.94 9.12 15.12
CA ARG A 166 7.92 10.43 14.47
C ARG A 166 8.52 10.32 13.06
N VAL A 167 7.67 10.37 12.05
CA VAL A 167 8.07 10.29 10.63
C VAL A 167 8.45 11.69 10.11
N THR A 168 7.71 12.71 10.54
CA THR A 168 7.96 14.14 10.26
C THR A 168 7.76 14.95 11.53
N PRO A 169 8.10 16.25 11.54
CA PRO A 169 7.77 17.13 12.67
C PRO A 169 6.25 17.19 12.97
N ASN A 170 5.40 16.99 11.96
CA ASN A 170 3.94 17.08 12.08
C ASN A 170 3.27 15.76 12.49
N THR A 171 4.03 14.66 12.60
CA THR A 171 3.46 13.35 12.97
C THR A 171 2.89 13.39 14.39
N VAL A 172 1.64 12.96 14.53
CA VAL A 172 0.99 12.75 15.83
C VAL A 172 1.61 11.52 16.51
N THR A 173 2.27 11.71 17.64
CA THR A 173 2.97 10.65 18.40
C THR A 173 2.38 10.42 19.79
N ASP A 174 1.45 11.26 20.22
CA ASP A 174 0.68 11.08 21.44
C ASP A 174 -0.55 10.21 21.18
N ARG A 175 -0.78 9.21 22.06
CA ARG A 175 -1.86 8.23 21.87
C ARG A 175 -3.26 8.83 22.08
N ASP A 176 -3.40 9.65 23.09
CA ASP A 176 -4.68 10.25 23.43
C ASP A 176 -5.08 11.27 22.35
N ALA A 177 -4.14 12.10 21.90
CA ALA A 177 -4.35 13.01 20.79
C ALA A 177 -4.72 12.29 19.49
N LEU A 178 -4.11 11.12 19.21
CA LEU A 178 -4.45 10.29 18.04
C LEU A 178 -5.87 9.74 18.15
N LEU A 179 -6.27 9.22 19.32
CA LEU A 179 -7.62 8.70 19.53
C LEU A 179 -8.68 9.79 19.40
N ASP A 180 -8.44 10.95 20.02
CA ASP A 180 -9.32 12.11 19.92
C ASP A 180 -9.47 12.61 18.47
N GLU A 181 -8.40 12.59 17.70
CA GLU A 181 -8.44 12.97 16.28
C GLU A 181 -9.24 11.98 15.45
N ILE A 182 -9.06 10.67 15.71
CA ILE A 182 -9.81 9.62 15.02
C ILE A 182 -11.30 9.74 15.35
N ASP A 183 -11.66 9.97 16.62
CA ASP A 183 -13.06 10.11 17.04
C ASP A 183 -13.75 11.33 16.39
N ARG A 184 -13.06 12.47 16.36
CA ARG A 184 -13.55 13.66 15.65
C ARG A 184 -13.70 13.42 14.15
N SER A 185 -12.75 12.70 13.55
CA SER A 185 -12.77 12.36 12.13
C SER A 185 -13.89 11.38 11.79
N ALA A 186 -14.11 10.37 12.62
CA ALA A 186 -15.23 9.43 12.47
C ALA A 186 -16.58 10.15 12.55
N ALA A 187 -16.75 11.09 13.49
CA ALA A 187 -17.97 11.87 13.63
C ALA A 187 -18.25 12.76 12.41
N ARG A 188 -17.24 13.33 11.77
CA ARG A 188 -17.38 14.15 10.54
C ARG A 188 -17.43 13.32 9.25
N GLY A 189 -17.06 12.01 9.32
CA GLY A 189 -17.14 11.07 8.20
C GLY A 189 -16.00 11.16 7.18
N TRP A 190 -14.84 11.74 7.55
CA TRP A 190 -13.64 11.77 6.74
C TRP A 190 -12.40 12.05 7.59
N TYR A 191 -11.22 11.69 7.08
CA TYR A 191 -9.93 11.77 7.76
C TYR A 191 -8.96 12.58 6.92
N GLU A 192 -7.97 13.21 7.58
CA GLU A 192 -6.91 13.91 6.89
C GLU A 192 -5.55 13.67 7.56
N THR A 193 -4.49 13.85 6.79
CA THR A 193 -3.13 14.02 7.27
C THR A 193 -2.49 15.18 6.50
N ARG A 194 -1.80 16.05 7.23
CA ARG A 194 -1.15 17.22 6.65
C ARG A 194 0.33 17.22 7.03
N GLY A 195 1.18 16.72 6.11
CA GLY A 195 2.61 16.64 6.33
C GLY A 195 3.04 15.64 7.41
N GLU A 196 2.18 14.66 7.77
CA GLU A 196 2.48 13.73 8.87
C GLU A 196 3.34 12.54 8.45
N ASN A 197 3.25 12.09 7.21
CA ASN A 197 4.06 10.99 6.66
C ASN A 197 5.14 11.51 5.70
N ILE A 198 4.79 12.52 4.90
CA ILE A 198 5.70 13.24 4.01
C ILE A 198 5.40 14.73 4.17
N ALA A 199 6.42 15.53 4.45
CA ALA A 199 6.27 16.92 4.89
C ALA A 199 5.40 17.80 3.97
N ASP A 200 5.51 17.64 2.66
CA ASP A 200 4.83 18.47 1.66
C ASP A 200 3.54 17.83 1.11
N VAL A 201 3.10 16.71 1.69
CA VAL A 201 1.93 15.96 1.24
C VAL A 201 0.77 16.11 2.21
N MET A 202 -0.40 16.38 1.66
CA MET A 202 -1.67 16.24 2.34
C MET A 202 -2.45 15.09 1.71
N ALA A 203 -3.16 14.35 2.54
CA ALA A 203 -4.10 13.34 2.07
C ALA A 203 -5.41 13.46 2.84
N ILE A 204 -6.52 13.21 2.13
CA ILE A 204 -7.86 13.06 2.69
C ILE A 204 -8.39 11.67 2.38
N SER A 205 -9.12 11.05 3.29
CA SER A 205 -9.65 9.70 3.10
C SER A 205 -11.04 9.52 3.70
N VAL A 206 -11.72 8.52 3.17
CA VAL A 206 -12.93 7.93 3.76
C VAL A 206 -12.72 6.44 3.94
N SER A 207 -13.49 5.83 4.84
CA SER A 207 -13.49 4.39 5.07
C SER A 207 -14.84 3.80 4.71
N PHE A 208 -14.83 2.54 4.26
CA PHE A 208 -16.03 1.78 3.91
C PHE A 208 -15.80 0.29 4.19
N ARG A 209 -16.87 -0.52 4.09
CA ARG A 209 -16.78 -1.97 4.23
C ARG A 209 -17.23 -2.67 2.95
N ILE A 210 -16.51 -3.74 2.59
CA ILE A 210 -16.93 -4.69 1.55
C ILE A 210 -16.67 -6.10 2.10
N LEU A 211 -17.71 -6.95 2.12
CA LEU A 211 -17.62 -8.32 2.66
C LEU A 211 -17.00 -8.34 4.07
N ASP A 212 -17.49 -7.46 4.97
CA ASP A 212 -16.97 -7.25 6.34
C ASP A 212 -15.53 -6.73 6.44
N GLU A 213 -14.82 -6.59 5.33
CA GLU A 213 -13.46 -6.05 5.31
C GLU A 213 -13.46 -4.52 5.34
N GLY A 214 -12.75 -3.95 6.31
CA GLY A 214 -12.56 -2.51 6.43
C GLY A 214 -11.50 -2.00 5.46
N LEU A 215 -11.89 -1.12 4.56
CA LEU A 215 -11.05 -0.49 3.55
C LEU A 215 -11.03 1.03 3.73
N GLY A 216 -9.98 1.66 3.23
CA GLY A 216 -9.90 3.11 3.10
C GLY A 216 -9.49 3.51 1.69
N VAL A 217 -10.13 4.56 1.19
CA VAL A 217 -9.72 5.22 -0.06
C VAL A 217 -9.28 6.64 0.24
N ALA A 218 -8.18 7.08 -0.39
CA ALA A 218 -7.61 8.40 -0.18
C ALA A 218 -7.25 9.10 -1.48
N LEU A 219 -7.31 10.44 -1.43
CA LEU A 219 -6.64 11.34 -2.35
C LEU A 219 -5.38 11.88 -1.69
N ALA A 220 -4.25 11.87 -2.39
CA ALA A 220 -2.99 12.38 -1.88
C ALA A 220 -2.29 13.27 -2.92
N GLY A 221 -1.82 14.43 -2.47
CA GLY A 221 -1.14 15.39 -3.31
C GLY A 221 -0.40 16.46 -2.51
N PRO A 222 0.23 17.45 -3.18
CA PRO A 222 0.87 18.58 -2.53
C PRO A 222 -0.11 19.37 -1.66
N ILE A 223 0.34 19.77 -0.46
CA ILE A 223 -0.50 20.48 0.54
C ILE A 223 -1.22 21.68 -0.08
N SER A 224 -0.52 22.50 -0.89
CA SER A 224 -1.11 23.69 -1.51
C SER A 224 -2.33 23.37 -2.35
N ARG A 225 -2.20 22.44 -3.30
CA ARG A 225 -3.27 22.06 -4.21
C ARG A 225 -4.40 21.34 -3.51
N MET A 226 -4.09 20.43 -2.57
CA MET A 226 -5.10 19.74 -1.75
C MET A 226 -5.90 20.71 -0.89
N THR A 227 -5.26 21.77 -0.38
CA THR A 227 -5.95 22.80 0.43
C THR A 227 -6.84 23.68 -0.45
N GLU A 228 -6.36 24.10 -1.61
CA GLU A 228 -7.11 24.94 -2.55
C GLU A 228 -8.39 24.25 -3.05
N ASN A 229 -8.33 22.96 -3.30
CA ASN A 229 -9.44 22.18 -3.87
C ASN A 229 -10.16 21.29 -2.83
N PHE A 230 -9.95 21.54 -1.55
CA PHE A 230 -10.36 20.64 -0.47
C PHE A 230 -11.83 20.23 -0.53
N ASP A 231 -12.74 21.18 -0.63
CA ASP A 231 -14.19 20.91 -0.61
C ASP A 231 -14.64 20.12 -1.85
N ALA A 232 -14.10 20.44 -3.01
CA ALA A 232 -14.36 19.72 -4.25
C ALA A 232 -13.85 18.28 -4.19
N TYR A 233 -12.61 18.08 -3.70
CA TYR A 233 -12.01 16.76 -3.55
C TYR A 233 -12.74 15.90 -2.51
N LEU A 234 -13.14 16.51 -1.38
CA LEU A 234 -13.92 15.81 -0.36
C LEU A 234 -15.30 15.39 -0.89
N ALA A 235 -15.96 16.22 -1.67
CA ALA A 235 -17.23 15.89 -2.29
C ALA A 235 -17.10 14.68 -3.24
N ARG A 236 -16.06 14.65 -4.07
CA ARG A 236 -15.76 13.51 -4.97
C ARG A 236 -15.43 12.24 -4.20
N LEU A 237 -14.65 12.37 -3.13
CA LEU A 237 -14.27 11.25 -2.28
C LEU A 237 -15.48 10.63 -1.57
N LYS A 238 -16.43 11.47 -1.09
CA LYS A 238 -17.70 10.99 -0.51
C LYS A 238 -18.61 10.34 -1.55
N GLN A 239 -18.63 10.83 -2.77
CA GLN A 239 -19.34 10.20 -3.88
C GLN A 239 -18.78 8.79 -4.15
N ALA A 240 -17.45 8.66 -4.21
CA ALA A 240 -16.80 7.37 -4.38
C ALA A 240 -17.11 6.43 -3.20
N GLN A 241 -17.11 6.92 -1.96
CA GLN A 241 -17.51 6.15 -0.78
C GLN A 241 -18.92 5.57 -0.94
N ALA A 242 -19.90 6.40 -1.29
CA ALA A 242 -21.27 5.95 -1.50
C ALA A 242 -21.38 4.89 -2.61
N ALA A 243 -20.60 5.03 -3.69
CA ALA A 243 -20.54 4.04 -4.76
C ALA A 243 -19.94 2.69 -4.29
N PHE A 244 -18.89 2.72 -3.45
CA PHE A 244 -18.31 1.51 -2.86
C PHE A 244 -19.28 0.81 -1.92
N GLU A 245 -20.01 1.56 -1.07
CA GLU A 245 -21.02 1.03 -0.16
C GLU A 245 -22.18 0.39 -0.93
N ALA A 246 -22.61 0.99 -2.03
CA ALA A 246 -23.63 0.44 -2.91
C ALA A 246 -23.17 -0.88 -3.58
N LEU A 247 -21.87 -1.01 -3.88
CA LEU A 247 -21.32 -2.27 -4.42
C LEU A 247 -21.35 -3.40 -3.39
N ASN A 248 -21.25 -3.12 -2.08
CA ASN A 248 -21.25 -4.16 -1.06
C ASN A 248 -22.51 -5.04 -1.15
N ALA A 249 -23.66 -4.46 -1.39
CA ALA A 249 -24.92 -5.19 -1.59
C ALA A 249 -24.85 -6.18 -2.78
N SER A 250 -24.02 -5.89 -3.79
CA SER A 250 -23.80 -6.77 -4.96
C SER A 250 -22.88 -7.96 -4.68
N PHE A 251 -22.11 -7.92 -3.60
CA PHE A 251 -21.26 -9.03 -3.16
C PHE A 251 -22.00 -9.98 -2.22
N GLU A 252 -22.98 -9.47 -1.43
CA GLU A 252 -23.77 -10.26 -0.47
C GLU A 252 -24.88 -11.07 -1.14
N GLY A 253 -25.25 -10.76 -2.37
CA GLY A 253 -26.33 -11.42 -3.12
C GLY A 253 -25.91 -12.66 -3.95
N ARG A 254 -24.74 -13.29 -3.66
CA ARG A 254 -24.28 -14.47 -4.38
C ARG A 254 -24.09 -15.67 -3.48
#